data_0092a13021292ddac6200dc72dd5d6ba
#
_entry.id   0092a13021292ddac6200dc72dd5d6ba
#
_cell.length_a   1.000
_cell.length_b   1.000
_cell.length_c   1.000
_cell.angle_alpha   90.00
_cell.angle_beta   90.00
_cell.angle_gamma   90.00
#
_symmetry.space_group_name_H-M   'P 1'
#
loop_
_entity.id
_entity.type
_entity.pdbx_description
1 polymer ?
#
loop_
_entity_poly.entity_id
_entity_poly.type
_entity_poly.pdbx_seq_one_letter_code
_entity_poly.pdbx_strand_id
1 'polypeptide(L)'
;LQEYAHIVSHDLKSPLRSVSALATWLYDDYKDKLDENGRYNLQMMQEKVEGMDKLIEGILKYSTVNSDTLDNTDVDVNEVIHNIKEIIFIPEHVSIQVMGTLPIIQADQTKIHQLFQNFLSNAVVNIDKEVGVVEIACEESSKYWQFSIKDNGVGIPKEYHEKIFKIFQSIGNKERSTGIGLSIVKKIIDRYEGKIWLESEIGVGTTFFFTIKK
;
A
#
# COMPACT_ATOMS: atom_id res chain seq x y z
N LEU A 1 23.49 0.52 0.48
CA LEU A 1 22.31 -0.31 0.16
C LEU A 1 21.23 0.48 -0.61
N GLN A 2 20.98 1.75 -0.30
CA GLN A 2 19.99 2.61 -0.95
C GLN A 2 20.40 3.03 -2.36
N GLU A 3 21.62 3.53 -2.49
CA GLU A 3 22.19 3.91 -3.78
C GLU A 3 22.19 2.72 -4.74
N TYR A 4 22.52 1.53 -4.23
CA TYR A 4 22.46 0.30 -5.01
C TYR A 4 21.03 -0.06 -5.44
N ALA A 5 20.04 0.07 -4.53
CA ALA A 5 18.64 -0.17 -4.87
C ALA A 5 18.12 0.82 -5.93
N HIS A 6 18.57 2.09 -5.87
CA HIS A 6 18.20 3.09 -6.86
C HIS A 6 18.79 2.78 -8.24
N ILE A 7 20.09 2.44 -8.30
CA ILE A 7 20.77 2.08 -9.55
C ILE A 7 20.13 0.84 -10.18
N VAL A 8 19.97 -0.23 -9.39
CA VAL A 8 19.38 -1.48 -9.89
C VAL A 8 17.94 -1.27 -10.37
N SER A 9 17.15 -0.47 -9.66
CA SER A 9 15.77 -0.19 -10.08
C SER A 9 15.71 0.62 -11.37
N HIS A 10 16.60 1.60 -11.56
CA HIS A 10 16.71 2.35 -12.82
C HIS A 10 17.07 1.42 -13.98
N ASP A 11 18.06 0.56 -13.76
CA ASP A 11 18.55 -0.36 -14.79
C ASP A 11 17.55 -1.47 -15.14
N LEU A 12 16.68 -1.84 -14.20
CA LEU A 12 15.57 -2.77 -14.44
C LEU A 12 14.38 -2.08 -15.13
N LYS A 13 14.10 -0.82 -14.84
CA LYS A 13 12.97 -0.08 -15.47
C LYS A 13 13.18 0.15 -16.96
N SER A 14 14.43 0.40 -17.40
CA SER A 14 14.73 0.69 -18.80
C SER A 14 14.33 -0.47 -19.74
N PRO A 15 14.79 -1.72 -19.55
CA PRO A 15 14.39 -2.84 -20.40
C PRO A 15 12.88 -3.16 -20.29
N LEU A 16 12.28 -2.99 -19.10
CA LEU A 16 10.84 -3.21 -18.94
C LEU A 16 10.00 -2.24 -19.76
N ARG A 17 10.37 -0.95 -19.80
CA ARG A 17 9.70 0.04 -20.68
C ARG A 17 9.82 -0.35 -22.16
N SER A 18 10.96 -0.87 -22.57
CA SER A 18 11.14 -1.34 -23.96
C SER A 18 10.24 -2.53 -24.27
N VAL A 19 10.12 -3.50 -23.35
CA VAL A 19 9.21 -4.66 -23.53
C VAL A 19 7.75 -4.21 -23.53
N SER A 20 7.36 -3.27 -22.66
CA SER A 20 6.01 -2.69 -22.64
C SER A 20 5.68 -2.01 -23.97
N ALA A 21 6.57 -1.18 -24.48
CA ALA A 21 6.39 -0.47 -25.76
C ALA A 21 6.24 -1.46 -26.92
N LEU A 22 7.09 -2.49 -27.00
CA LEU A 22 7.02 -3.51 -28.02
C LEU A 22 5.72 -4.31 -27.97
N ALA A 23 5.25 -4.67 -26.77
CA ALA A 23 3.98 -5.37 -26.61
C ALA A 23 2.79 -4.49 -27.03
N THR A 24 2.83 -3.19 -26.70
CA THR A 24 1.80 -2.22 -27.12
C THR A 24 1.80 -2.06 -28.63
N TRP A 25 2.94 -1.86 -29.28
CA TRP A 25 3.01 -1.73 -30.74
C TRP A 25 2.54 -3.02 -31.45
N LEU A 26 2.93 -4.19 -30.96
CA LEU A 26 2.46 -5.46 -31.51
C LEU A 26 0.93 -5.60 -31.38
N TYR A 27 0.38 -5.18 -30.25
CA TYR A 27 -1.08 -5.20 -30.08
C TYR A 27 -1.76 -4.22 -31.05
N ASP A 28 -1.32 -2.97 -31.11
CA ASP A 28 -1.95 -1.93 -31.93
C ASP A 28 -1.86 -2.23 -33.44
N ASP A 29 -0.68 -2.72 -33.91
CA ASP A 29 -0.44 -2.94 -35.32
C ASP A 29 -1.02 -4.28 -35.84
N TYR A 30 -1.18 -5.27 -34.94
CA TYR A 30 -1.51 -6.64 -35.37
C TYR A 30 -2.74 -7.26 -34.69
N LYS A 31 -3.44 -6.56 -33.79
CA LYS A 31 -4.60 -7.09 -33.07
C LYS A 31 -5.66 -7.71 -33.97
N ASP A 32 -5.87 -7.13 -35.17
CA ASP A 32 -6.85 -7.62 -36.15
C ASP A 32 -6.35 -8.84 -36.97
N LYS A 33 -5.05 -9.13 -36.90
CA LYS A 33 -4.43 -10.29 -37.56
C LYS A 33 -4.14 -11.44 -36.60
N LEU A 34 -4.24 -11.19 -35.31
CA LEU A 34 -4.03 -12.18 -34.26
C LEU A 34 -5.34 -12.91 -33.95
N ASP A 35 -5.23 -14.20 -33.70
CA ASP A 35 -6.30 -14.98 -33.12
C ASP A 35 -6.57 -14.55 -31.65
N GLU A 36 -7.58 -15.12 -31.04
CA GLU A 36 -7.98 -14.79 -29.67
C GLU A 36 -6.86 -15.08 -28.64
N ASN A 37 -6.11 -16.16 -28.83
CA ASN A 37 -4.97 -16.53 -28.00
C ASN A 37 -3.81 -15.55 -28.15
N GLY A 38 -3.53 -15.08 -29.35
CA GLY A 38 -2.49 -14.09 -29.60
C GLY A 38 -2.78 -12.75 -28.92
N ARG A 39 -4.02 -12.27 -29.01
CA ARG A 39 -4.46 -11.06 -28.30
C ARG A 39 -4.38 -11.22 -26.79
N TYR A 40 -4.88 -12.33 -26.26
CA TYR A 40 -4.79 -12.65 -24.83
C TYR A 40 -3.36 -12.67 -24.33
N ASN A 41 -2.45 -13.31 -25.05
CA ASN A 41 -1.04 -13.40 -24.68
C ASN A 41 -0.36 -12.03 -24.63
N LEU A 42 -0.67 -11.12 -25.56
CA LEU A 42 -0.12 -9.75 -25.53
C LEU A 42 -0.67 -8.96 -24.36
N GLN A 43 -1.97 -9.07 -24.05
CA GLN A 43 -2.53 -8.43 -22.85
C GLN A 43 -1.89 -8.96 -21.57
N MET A 44 -1.75 -10.27 -21.44
CA MET A 44 -1.06 -10.88 -20.30
C MET A 44 0.39 -10.41 -20.19
N MET A 45 1.10 -10.22 -21.31
CA MET A 45 2.46 -9.68 -21.30
C MET A 45 2.49 -8.25 -20.76
N GLN A 46 1.58 -7.39 -21.21
CA GLN A 46 1.46 -6.01 -20.72
C GLN A 46 1.19 -5.97 -19.20
N GLU A 47 0.22 -6.76 -18.71
CA GLU A 47 -0.12 -6.86 -17.30
C GLU A 47 1.08 -7.33 -16.45
N LYS A 48 1.86 -8.30 -16.94
CA LYS A 48 3.06 -8.78 -16.23
C LYS A 48 4.15 -7.73 -16.18
N VAL A 49 4.37 -6.97 -17.25
CA VAL A 49 5.35 -5.87 -17.27
C VAL A 49 4.94 -4.75 -16.33
N GLU A 50 3.66 -4.36 -16.30
CA GLU A 50 3.16 -3.39 -15.33
C GLU A 50 3.31 -3.87 -13.89
N GLY A 51 3.03 -5.15 -13.64
CA GLY A 51 3.26 -5.77 -12.33
C GLY A 51 4.72 -5.70 -11.89
N MET A 52 5.65 -5.93 -12.81
CA MET A 52 7.10 -5.82 -12.52
C MET A 52 7.50 -4.38 -12.23
N ASP A 53 6.99 -3.38 -12.97
CA ASP A 53 7.29 -1.97 -12.71
C ASP A 53 6.81 -1.54 -11.31
N LYS A 54 5.59 -1.94 -10.93
CA LYS A 54 5.05 -1.72 -9.57
C LYS A 54 5.90 -2.37 -8.47
N LEU A 55 6.43 -3.58 -8.72
CA LEU A 55 7.33 -4.26 -7.79
C LEU A 55 8.65 -3.49 -7.61
N ILE A 56 9.27 -3.05 -8.71
CA ILE A 56 10.51 -2.27 -8.67
C ILE A 56 10.31 -0.95 -7.92
N GLU A 57 9.20 -0.26 -8.19
CA GLU A 57 8.85 0.97 -7.48
C GLU A 57 8.64 0.71 -5.97
N GLY A 58 7.96 -0.38 -5.62
CA GLY A 58 7.77 -0.80 -4.24
C GLY A 58 9.10 -1.10 -3.53
N ILE A 59 10.04 -1.77 -4.19
CA ILE A 59 11.41 -2.02 -3.65
C ILE A 59 12.13 -0.70 -3.38
N LEU A 60 12.06 0.25 -4.31
CA LEU A 60 12.64 1.58 -4.12
C LEU A 60 12.03 2.27 -2.90
N LYS A 61 10.70 2.35 -2.83
CA LYS A 61 9.99 2.94 -1.69
C LYS A 61 10.38 2.26 -0.38
N TYR A 62 10.47 0.93 -0.36
CA TYR A 62 10.91 0.17 0.81
C TYR A 62 12.37 0.49 1.20
N SER A 63 13.26 0.60 0.23
CA SER A 63 14.69 0.92 0.45
C SER A 63 14.86 2.32 1.06
N THR A 64 14.09 3.30 0.60
CA THR A 64 14.21 4.70 1.02
C THR A 64 13.56 5.02 2.37
N VAL A 65 12.78 4.11 2.97
CA VAL A 65 12.20 4.35 4.31
C VAL A 65 13.27 4.60 5.38
N ASN A 66 14.44 3.96 5.28
CA ASN A 66 15.54 4.11 6.25
C ASN A 66 16.53 5.23 5.89
N SER A 67 16.34 5.91 4.75
CA SER A 67 17.19 7.03 4.39
C SER A 67 16.85 8.23 5.26
N ASP A 68 17.90 8.79 5.81
CA ASP A 68 17.98 10.13 6.35
C ASP A 68 17.41 10.40 7.75
N THR A 69 17.91 11.46 8.31
CA THR A 69 17.36 12.14 9.48
C THR A 69 15.85 12.34 9.27
N LEU A 70 15.03 11.90 10.23
CA LEU A 70 13.62 12.25 10.25
C LEU A 70 13.53 13.78 10.30
N ASP A 71 12.88 14.36 9.33
CA ASP A 71 12.51 15.78 9.35
C ASP A 71 11.18 15.90 10.13
N ASN A 72 11.29 15.78 11.45
CA ASN A 72 10.12 15.81 12.32
C ASN A 72 9.59 17.24 12.40
N THR A 73 8.35 17.38 11.98
CA THR A 73 7.55 18.60 12.04
C THR A 73 6.22 18.31 12.71
N ASP A 74 5.45 19.35 13.01
CA ASP A 74 4.05 19.18 13.43
C ASP A 74 3.22 18.68 12.24
N VAL A 75 2.73 17.44 12.32
CA VAL A 75 1.91 16.81 11.27
C VAL A 75 0.48 16.65 11.78
N ASP A 76 -0.45 17.39 11.19
CA ASP A 76 -1.88 17.17 11.41
C ASP A 76 -2.36 15.92 10.67
N VAL A 77 -2.69 14.87 11.44
CA VAL A 77 -3.13 13.60 10.86
C VAL A 77 -4.48 13.74 10.15
N ASN A 78 -5.35 14.70 10.55
CA ASN A 78 -6.61 14.95 9.84
C ASN A 78 -6.35 15.48 8.42
N GLU A 79 -5.40 16.40 8.26
CA GLU A 79 -5.00 16.92 6.95
C GLU A 79 -4.37 15.82 6.09
N VAL A 80 -3.53 14.97 6.68
CA VAL A 80 -2.94 13.82 5.97
C VAL A 80 -4.03 12.89 5.43
N ILE A 81 -5.02 12.53 6.25
CA ILE A 81 -6.14 11.67 5.82
C ILE A 81 -6.98 12.35 4.73
N HIS A 82 -7.25 13.64 4.87
CA HIS A 82 -7.98 14.40 3.85
C HIS A 82 -7.26 14.35 2.51
N ASN A 83 -5.97 14.67 2.48
CA ASN A 83 -5.15 14.65 1.27
C ASN A 83 -5.06 13.25 0.63
N ILE A 84 -4.99 12.19 1.44
CA ILE A 84 -4.99 10.82 0.92
C ILE A 84 -6.31 10.49 0.24
N LYS A 85 -7.45 10.89 0.81
CA LYS A 85 -8.79 10.65 0.24
C LYS A 85 -8.97 11.30 -1.13
N GLU A 86 -8.28 12.42 -1.40
CA GLU A 86 -8.30 13.09 -2.71
C GLU A 86 -7.43 12.37 -3.76
N ILE A 87 -6.45 11.58 -3.33
CA ILE A 87 -5.45 10.96 -4.22
C ILE A 87 -5.80 9.49 -4.54
N ILE A 88 -6.31 8.73 -3.57
CA ILE A 88 -6.61 7.31 -3.77
C ILE A 88 -7.98 7.14 -4.44
N PHE A 89 -8.08 6.14 -5.31
CA PHE A 89 -9.38 5.77 -5.85
C PHE A 89 -10.23 5.10 -4.76
N ILE A 90 -11.37 5.70 -4.43
CA ILE A 90 -12.35 5.18 -3.48
C ILE A 90 -13.62 4.86 -4.28
N PRO A 91 -14.03 3.58 -4.40
CA PRO A 91 -15.28 3.22 -5.06
C PRO A 91 -16.50 3.87 -4.38
N GLU A 92 -17.55 4.17 -5.13
CA GLU A 92 -18.75 4.85 -4.62
C GLU A 92 -19.43 4.14 -3.43
N HIS A 93 -19.31 2.81 -3.36
CA HIS A 93 -19.87 2.00 -2.28
C HIS A 93 -19.00 1.96 -1.03
N VAL A 94 -17.82 2.62 -1.02
CA VAL A 94 -16.89 2.63 0.10
C VAL A 94 -16.81 4.01 0.73
N SER A 95 -16.93 4.07 2.07
CA SER A 95 -16.74 5.29 2.85
C SER A 95 -15.55 5.19 3.80
N ILE A 96 -14.78 6.27 3.92
CA ILE A 96 -13.70 6.40 4.91
C ILE A 96 -14.13 7.43 5.95
N GLN A 97 -14.22 7.00 7.20
CA GLN A 97 -14.73 7.78 8.32
C GLN A 97 -13.65 7.96 9.40
N VAL A 98 -13.55 9.16 9.93
CA VAL A 98 -12.70 9.46 11.09
C VAL A 98 -13.59 9.46 12.34
N MET A 99 -13.23 8.61 13.30
CA MET A 99 -13.96 8.43 14.55
C MET A 99 -13.30 9.29 15.64
N GLY A 100 -13.88 10.44 15.91
CA GLY A 100 -13.34 11.42 16.85
C GLY A 100 -12.34 12.39 16.21
N THR A 101 -11.35 12.84 16.98
CA THR A 101 -10.32 13.79 16.54
C THR A 101 -8.98 13.09 16.44
N LEU A 102 -8.30 13.24 15.32
CA LEU A 102 -6.94 12.75 15.16
C LEU A 102 -5.92 13.80 15.65
N PRO A 103 -4.78 13.38 16.20
CA PRO A 103 -3.79 14.29 16.79
C PRO A 103 -2.94 15.03 15.77
N ILE A 104 -2.29 16.09 16.23
CA ILE A 104 -1.06 16.60 15.63
C ILE A 104 0.10 15.85 16.27
N ILE A 105 1.00 15.28 15.47
CA ILE A 105 2.12 14.45 15.93
C ILE A 105 3.45 15.02 15.44
N GLN A 106 4.52 14.84 16.22
CA GLN A 106 5.90 15.17 15.81
C GLN A 106 6.45 14.04 14.92
N ALA A 107 6.46 14.25 13.59
CA ALA A 107 6.83 13.23 12.63
C ALA A 107 7.28 13.80 11.29
N ASP A 108 7.87 12.96 10.45
CA ASP A 108 8.12 13.25 9.05
C ASP A 108 6.82 13.11 8.25
N GLN A 109 6.33 14.22 7.69
CA GLN A 109 5.07 14.29 6.97
C GLN A 109 4.99 13.28 5.82
N THR A 110 6.09 13.06 5.09
CA THR A 110 6.14 12.12 3.96
C THR A 110 5.96 10.68 4.45
N LYS A 111 6.59 10.32 5.59
CA LYS A 111 6.48 8.98 6.16
C LYS A 111 5.09 8.71 6.72
N ILE A 112 4.49 9.69 7.39
CA ILE A 112 3.12 9.57 7.92
C ILE A 112 2.12 9.49 6.76
N HIS A 113 2.25 10.30 5.72
CA HIS A 113 1.44 10.19 4.53
C HIS A 113 1.56 8.80 3.89
N GLN A 114 2.78 8.30 3.69
CA GLN A 114 3.04 6.98 3.13
C GLN A 114 2.44 5.84 3.98
N LEU A 115 2.52 5.96 5.31
CA LEU A 115 1.97 4.98 6.25
C LEU A 115 0.44 4.88 6.10
N PHE A 116 -0.26 6.00 6.23
CA PHE A 116 -1.73 6.01 6.12
C PHE A 116 -2.20 5.66 4.71
N GLN A 117 -1.52 6.12 3.66
CA GLN A 117 -1.86 5.77 2.27
C GLN A 117 -1.79 4.26 2.04
N ASN A 118 -0.76 3.57 2.55
CA ASN A 118 -0.66 2.11 2.42
C ASN A 118 -1.80 1.39 3.16
N PHE A 119 -2.17 1.83 4.36
CA PHE A 119 -3.29 1.25 5.07
C PHE A 119 -4.63 1.49 4.37
N LEU A 120 -4.92 2.74 4.00
CA LEU A 120 -6.21 3.09 3.41
C LEU A 120 -6.39 2.46 2.03
N SER A 121 -5.36 2.46 1.18
CA SER A 121 -5.40 1.78 -0.10
C SER A 121 -5.62 0.27 0.07
N ASN A 122 -4.96 -0.34 1.06
CA ASN A 122 -5.14 -1.76 1.37
C ASN A 122 -6.56 -2.05 1.86
N ALA A 123 -7.11 -1.24 2.76
CA ALA A 123 -8.47 -1.39 3.27
C ALA A 123 -9.50 -1.30 2.13
N VAL A 124 -9.44 -0.25 1.31
CA VAL A 124 -10.38 -0.01 0.19
C VAL A 124 -10.36 -1.15 -0.82
N VAL A 125 -9.17 -1.65 -1.20
CA VAL A 125 -9.03 -2.72 -2.22
C VAL A 125 -9.57 -4.07 -1.73
N ASN A 126 -9.56 -4.31 -0.41
CA ASN A 126 -10.01 -5.58 0.18
C ASN A 126 -11.48 -5.58 0.64
N ILE A 127 -12.23 -4.52 0.37
CA ILE A 127 -13.68 -4.50 0.59
C ILE A 127 -14.40 -5.15 -0.59
N ASP A 128 -15.17 -6.19 -0.30
CA ASP A 128 -15.98 -6.95 -1.25
C ASP A 128 -17.50 -6.83 -1.00
N LYS A 129 -17.90 -5.99 -0.03
CA LYS A 129 -19.30 -5.80 0.37
C LYS A 129 -19.96 -4.68 -0.42
N GLU A 130 -21.28 -4.74 -0.55
CA GLU A 130 -22.10 -3.70 -1.20
C GLU A 130 -21.98 -2.33 -0.50
N VAL A 131 -21.73 -2.34 0.82
CA VAL A 131 -21.45 -1.13 1.60
C VAL A 131 -20.12 -1.33 2.31
N GLY A 132 -19.11 -0.63 1.82
CA GLY A 132 -17.77 -0.63 2.37
C GLY A 132 -17.58 0.49 3.39
N VAL A 133 -16.97 0.15 4.52
CA VAL A 133 -16.66 1.12 5.57
C VAL A 133 -15.23 0.93 6.04
N VAL A 134 -14.49 2.03 6.07
CA VAL A 134 -13.17 2.12 6.70
C VAL A 134 -13.25 3.15 7.82
N GLU A 135 -12.98 2.74 9.05
CA GLU A 135 -13.00 3.58 10.24
C GLU A 135 -11.56 3.84 10.72
N ILE A 136 -11.23 5.11 11.00
CA ILE A 136 -9.94 5.52 11.54
C ILE A 136 -10.18 6.12 12.91
N ALA A 137 -9.49 5.63 13.92
CA ALA A 137 -9.54 6.20 15.27
C ALA A 137 -8.13 6.35 15.85
N CYS A 138 -8.01 7.19 16.87
CA CYS A 138 -6.79 7.37 17.63
C CYS A 138 -7.11 7.48 19.11
N GLU A 139 -6.34 6.76 19.92
CA GLU A 139 -6.37 6.83 21.37
C GLU A 139 -5.04 7.36 21.89
N GLU A 140 -5.11 8.26 22.86
CA GLU A 140 -3.94 8.83 23.50
C GLU A 140 -3.54 8.02 24.73
N SER A 141 -2.26 7.61 24.79
CA SER A 141 -1.66 7.09 26.02
C SER A 141 -0.52 8.00 26.50
N SER A 142 0.04 7.72 27.66
CA SER A 142 1.10 8.55 28.26
C SER A 142 2.36 8.65 27.38
N LYS A 143 2.66 7.64 26.58
CA LYS A 143 3.90 7.55 25.78
C LYS A 143 3.68 7.43 24.27
N TYR A 144 2.48 7.06 23.87
CA TYR A 144 2.18 6.72 22.48
C TYR A 144 0.83 7.27 22.05
N TRP A 145 0.73 7.57 20.75
CA TRP A 145 -0.52 7.62 20.03
C TRP A 145 -0.82 6.23 19.50
N GLN A 146 -1.97 5.65 19.83
CA GLN A 146 -2.42 4.37 19.30
C GLN A 146 -3.50 4.61 18.25
N PHE A 147 -3.20 4.28 17.03
CA PHE A 147 -4.14 4.35 15.92
C PHE A 147 -4.79 3.00 15.65
N SER A 148 -6.03 3.03 15.18
CA SER A 148 -6.71 1.88 14.61
C SER A 148 -7.28 2.23 13.23
N ILE A 149 -7.16 1.29 12.29
CA ILE A 149 -7.76 1.36 10.96
C ILE A 149 -8.53 0.08 10.76
N LYS A 150 -9.86 0.20 10.74
CA LYS A 150 -10.79 -0.92 10.65
C LYS A 150 -11.51 -0.89 9.32
N ASP A 151 -11.53 -2.00 8.63
CA ASP A 151 -12.33 -2.24 7.44
C ASP A 151 -13.35 -3.36 7.69
N ASN A 152 -14.42 -3.37 6.90
CA ASN A 152 -15.38 -4.46 6.87
C ASN A 152 -15.19 -5.39 5.66
N GLY A 153 -13.95 -5.53 5.16
CA GLY A 153 -13.62 -6.32 3.99
C GLY A 153 -13.57 -7.83 4.23
N VAL A 154 -12.83 -8.52 3.37
CA VAL A 154 -12.74 -10.00 3.31
C VAL A 154 -12.13 -10.64 4.56
N GLY A 155 -11.35 -9.89 5.34
CA GLY A 155 -10.59 -10.40 6.47
C GLY A 155 -9.32 -11.16 6.07
N ILE A 156 -8.51 -11.50 7.08
CA ILE A 156 -7.19 -12.12 6.92
C ILE A 156 -7.14 -13.42 7.72
N PRO A 157 -6.83 -14.58 7.09
CA PRO A 157 -6.65 -15.84 7.81
C PRO A 157 -5.53 -15.76 8.85
N LYS A 158 -5.72 -16.38 10.02
CA LYS A 158 -4.77 -16.31 11.16
C LYS A 158 -3.34 -16.71 10.81
N GLU A 159 -3.16 -17.64 9.90
CA GLU A 159 -1.86 -18.14 9.43
C GLU A 159 -1.03 -17.08 8.68
N TYR A 160 -1.66 -15.99 8.26
CA TYR A 160 -1.00 -14.87 7.57
C TYR A 160 -0.76 -13.65 8.46
N HIS A 161 -1.32 -13.57 9.68
CA HIS A 161 -1.25 -12.39 10.54
C HIS A 161 0.19 -11.89 10.78
N GLU A 162 1.16 -12.78 10.93
CA GLU A 162 2.58 -12.42 11.07
C GLU A 162 3.29 -12.27 9.72
N LYS A 163 2.80 -12.98 8.70
CA LYS A 163 3.47 -13.05 7.40
C LYS A 163 3.22 -11.81 6.55
N ILE A 164 2.04 -11.16 6.66
CA ILE A 164 1.65 -10.03 5.82
C ILE A 164 2.55 -8.80 5.96
N PHE A 165 3.32 -8.70 7.04
CA PHE A 165 4.30 -7.64 7.24
C PHE A 165 5.66 -7.93 6.61
N LYS A 166 5.88 -9.13 6.07
CA LYS A 166 7.10 -9.48 5.32
C LYS A 166 6.98 -8.98 3.89
N ILE A 167 8.12 -8.58 3.32
CA ILE A 167 8.19 -8.12 1.94
C ILE A 167 7.75 -9.23 0.96
N PHE A 168 7.03 -8.87 -0.10
CA PHE A 168 6.48 -9.77 -1.12
C PHE A 168 5.43 -10.78 -0.62
N GLN A 169 4.81 -10.52 0.52
CA GLN A 169 3.68 -11.31 0.98
C GLN A 169 2.37 -10.67 0.56
N SER A 170 1.57 -11.40 -0.19
CA SER A 170 0.20 -11.04 -0.52
C SER A 170 -0.73 -12.24 -0.34
N ILE A 171 -1.98 -11.98 0.03
CA ILE A 171 -3.03 -12.99 0.18
C ILE A 171 -4.00 -12.85 -0.99
N GLY A 172 -4.41 -13.96 -1.60
CA GLY A 172 -5.36 -13.96 -2.70
C GLY A 172 -4.74 -13.60 -4.05
N ASN A 173 -5.44 -12.76 -4.82
CA ASN A 173 -5.02 -12.44 -6.18
C ASN A 173 -3.76 -11.56 -6.18
N LYS A 174 -2.60 -12.18 -6.49
CA LYS A 174 -1.28 -11.53 -6.57
C LYS A 174 -1.20 -10.39 -7.61
N GLU A 175 -2.17 -10.30 -8.52
CA GLU A 175 -2.19 -9.27 -9.57
C GLU A 175 -2.60 -7.90 -9.03
N ARG A 176 -3.31 -7.86 -7.89
CA ARG A 176 -3.80 -6.61 -7.29
C ARG A 176 -2.86 -6.01 -6.25
N SER A 177 -1.89 -6.76 -5.72
CA SER A 177 -1.00 -6.25 -4.69
C SER A 177 0.45 -6.72 -4.86
N THR A 178 1.40 -5.82 -4.65
CA THR A 178 2.84 -6.11 -4.71
C THR A 178 3.37 -6.84 -3.48
N GLY A 179 2.58 -6.90 -2.40
CA GLY A 179 3.02 -7.43 -1.10
C GLY A 179 4.10 -6.60 -0.40
N ILE A 180 4.24 -5.32 -0.78
CA ILE A 180 5.27 -4.42 -0.24
C ILE A 180 4.67 -3.39 0.72
N GLY A 181 3.40 -2.99 0.53
CA GLY A 181 2.77 -1.90 1.29
C GLY A 181 2.82 -2.09 2.80
N LEU A 182 2.40 -3.25 3.32
CA LEU A 182 2.42 -3.52 4.77
C LEU A 182 3.84 -3.70 5.33
N SER A 183 4.81 -4.13 4.54
CA SER A 183 6.21 -4.16 4.97
C SER A 183 6.81 -2.76 5.09
N ILE A 184 6.39 -1.80 4.24
CA ILE A 184 6.72 -0.38 4.38
C ILE A 184 6.11 0.18 5.67
N VAL A 185 4.83 -0.09 5.90
CA VAL A 185 4.13 0.30 7.14
C VAL A 185 4.88 -0.17 8.38
N LYS A 186 5.21 -1.46 8.44
CA LYS A 186 5.99 -2.04 9.56
C LYS A 186 7.30 -1.30 9.76
N LYS A 187 8.04 -1.04 8.69
CA LYS A 187 9.33 -0.37 8.74
C LYS A 187 9.23 1.10 9.21
N ILE A 188 8.17 1.82 8.81
CA ILE A 188 7.91 3.17 9.29
C ILE A 188 7.59 3.15 10.79
N ILE A 189 6.70 2.26 11.23
CA ILE A 189 6.31 2.15 12.65
C ILE A 189 7.50 1.79 13.52
N ASP A 190 8.35 0.86 13.09
CA ASP A 190 9.58 0.49 13.81
C ASP A 190 10.52 1.69 13.98
N ARG A 191 10.58 2.60 13.00
CA ARG A 191 11.39 3.81 13.07
C ARG A 191 10.88 4.82 14.12
N TYR A 192 9.57 4.81 14.40
CA TYR A 192 8.95 5.60 15.48
C TYR A 192 8.86 4.83 16.79
N GLU A 193 9.65 3.78 16.98
CA GLU A 193 9.67 2.94 18.19
C GLU A 193 8.27 2.42 18.57
N GLY A 194 7.42 2.25 17.56
CA GLY A 194 6.05 1.80 17.71
C GLY A 194 5.90 0.29 17.57
N LYS A 195 4.66 -0.17 17.73
CA LYS A 195 4.24 -1.56 17.50
C LYS A 195 3.12 -1.60 16.49
N ILE A 196 2.98 -2.71 15.77
CA ILE A 196 1.88 -3.00 14.87
C ILE A 196 1.35 -4.38 15.12
N TRP A 197 0.03 -4.53 15.13
CA TRP A 197 -0.69 -5.80 15.20
C TRP A 197 -2.03 -5.68 14.50
N LEU A 198 -2.77 -6.78 14.39
CA LEU A 198 -4.10 -6.78 13.81
C LEU A 198 -5.02 -7.75 14.52
N GLU A 199 -6.30 -7.48 14.39
CA GLU A 199 -7.42 -8.37 14.67
C GLU A 199 -8.19 -8.54 13.39
N SER A 200 -8.47 -9.78 12.99
CA SER A 200 -9.17 -10.04 11.73
C SER A 200 -9.93 -11.35 11.77
N GLU A 201 -11.10 -11.32 11.13
CA GLU A 201 -11.97 -12.47 10.95
C GLU A 201 -12.44 -12.52 9.50
N ILE A 202 -12.34 -13.70 8.87
CA ILE A 202 -12.74 -13.91 7.47
C ILE A 202 -14.23 -13.60 7.30
N GLY A 203 -14.55 -12.78 6.29
CA GLY A 203 -15.91 -12.33 5.99
C GLY A 203 -16.46 -11.23 6.89
N VAL A 204 -15.75 -10.87 7.97
CA VAL A 204 -16.11 -9.76 8.87
C VAL A 204 -15.32 -8.51 8.55
N GLY A 205 -13.98 -8.60 8.48
CA GLY A 205 -13.07 -7.53 8.17
C GLY A 205 -11.77 -7.59 8.96
N THR A 206 -11.00 -6.50 8.90
CA THR A 206 -9.71 -6.39 9.58
C THR A 206 -9.61 -5.08 10.34
N THR A 207 -9.02 -5.12 11.53
CA THR A 207 -8.59 -3.93 12.26
C THR A 207 -7.07 -3.99 12.44
N PHE A 208 -6.38 -3.07 11.82
CA PHE A 208 -4.95 -2.84 12.08
C PHE A 208 -4.81 -1.85 13.22
N PHE A 209 -3.95 -2.17 14.17
CA PHE A 209 -3.55 -1.29 15.26
C PHE A 209 -2.06 -0.98 15.14
N PHE A 210 -1.70 0.26 15.41
CA PHE A 210 -0.29 0.63 15.50
C PHE A 210 -0.08 1.78 16.47
N THR A 211 1.15 1.90 16.96
CA THR A 211 1.52 2.99 17.87
C THR A 211 2.65 3.83 17.28
N ILE A 212 2.60 5.13 17.56
CA ILE A 212 3.66 6.09 17.28
C ILE A 212 4.06 6.71 18.61
N LYS A 213 5.36 6.74 18.93
CA LYS A 213 5.88 7.36 20.15
C LYS A 213 5.71 8.87 20.06
N LYS A 214 5.31 9.48 21.19
CA LYS A 214 5.21 10.92 21.36
C LYS A 214 6.56 11.59 21.46
#